data_449daed0f6fec1fc26bb2318ba5e3871
#
_entry.id   449daed0f6fec1fc26bb2318ba5e3871
#
_cell.length_a   1.000
_cell.length_b   1.000
_cell.length_c   1.000
_cell.angle_alpha   90.00
_cell.angle_beta   90.00
_cell.angle_gamma   90.00
#
_symmetry.space_group_name_H-M   'P 1'
#
loop_
_entity.id
_entity.type
_entity.pdbx_description
1 polymer ?
#
loop_
_entity_poly.entity_id
_entity_poly.type
_entity_poly.pdbx_seq_one_letter_code
_entity_poly.pdbx_strand_id
1 'polypeptide(L)'
;MRSMRTILRTRGFAGGVVTLMAGVVLLAFSGMAMAQTISDGCVTCHGKNYNDWKVSGHPYKLMKADIAQNRPIPLPEGYDWDDISYVIGGYKWKSRYMDVNGYIITNDGSAEGGNTQYNNLTGEWSNYHADEANGTKPYDCGSCHTTNWVANPDPTDLTGNQDGLAGIWGTFDQGGIQCIQCHGEDHPGMIDTSAEACGECHIRGDADTIPAGGGFIRHHEQYNEHLAGAHGSTECVMCHNPHKKSEFSIKETAQCGVSCHSSIGDSYALTSMADYGVECKDCHMPYATKSAQALGPHQGDLQTHIFYIDTDPTANMFTEDGLFVVLDDDGKAAVTMDFACQRCHETASLDELSLYAKGFHNPDKTLADIGLDPGLTGTWWNPAKDGEGFLLEVDQNRFLYASFYTYGPDGEQTWLVAALDTSAGTTANVKVFIPTGGTWGDPSGAETGTEWGIGTFTFPTCTSATFSFTPNAAMADMGYTALSYDLERILPSGIACPTFVNNEVAAAAR
;
A
#
# COMPACT_ATOMS: atom_id res chain seq x y z
N MET A 1 53.21 -14.93 39.18
CA MET A 1 54.70 -14.94 39.18
C MET A 1 55.21 -14.42 37.85
N ARG A 2 56.12 -13.44 37.91
CA ARG A 2 56.96 -12.85 36.86
C ARG A 2 56.20 -12.09 35.77
N SER A 3 56.13 -10.78 35.74
CA SER A 3 57.12 -9.69 35.87
C SER A 3 57.88 -9.35 34.59
N MET A 4 57.66 -8.10 34.15
CA MET A 4 58.64 -7.15 33.57
C MET A 4 59.10 -7.42 32.12
N ARG A 5 59.30 -6.46 31.26
CA ARG A 5 59.86 -5.09 31.39
C ARG A 5 59.64 -4.26 30.10
N THR A 6 59.40 -3.01 30.32
CA THR A 6 59.55 -1.81 29.50
C THR A 6 60.88 -1.76 28.72
N ILE A 7 60.87 -1.30 27.48
CA ILE A 7 61.99 -0.60 26.86
C ILE A 7 61.50 0.62 26.10
N LEU A 8 61.83 1.81 26.65
CA LEU A 8 61.84 3.08 25.95
C LEU A 8 63.06 3.11 24.98
N ARG A 9 62.79 3.60 23.75
CA ARG A 9 63.85 4.24 22.96
C ARG A 9 63.35 5.50 22.30
N THR A 10 63.87 6.61 22.79
CA THR A 10 63.85 7.95 22.21
C THR A 10 64.86 8.07 21.05
N ARG A 11 64.44 8.71 19.97
CA ARG A 11 65.21 9.48 18.97
C ARG A 11 64.19 10.13 18.08
N GLY A 12 64.07 11.40 17.74
CA GLY A 12 65.06 12.47 17.68
C GLY A 12 64.43 13.45 16.70
N PHE A 13 64.40 14.70 17.07
CA PHE A 13 63.78 15.82 16.31
C PHE A 13 64.38 15.94 14.89
N ALA A 14 63.46 16.12 13.87
CA ALA A 14 63.76 16.85 12.66
C ALA A 14 62.53 17.66 12.29
N GLY A 15 62.65 18.98 12.38
CA GLY A 15 61.60 19.92 12.06
C GLY A 15 61.30 19.95 10.56
N GLY A 16 60.06 19.80 10.25
CA GLY A 16 59.53 20.08 8.94
C GLY A 16 58.37 21.05 9.11
N VAL A 17 58.55 22.28 8.68
CA VAL A 17 57.52 23.30 8.58
C VAL A 17 56.54 22.84 7.52
N VAL A 18 55.37 22.36 7.94
CA VAL A 18 54.22 22.10 7.03
C VAL A 18 53.48 23.43 6.90
N THR A 19 53.67 24.09 5.78
CA THR A 19 52.87 25.23 5.35
C THR A 19 51.45 24.74 5.06
N LEU A 20 50.50 25.04 5.96
CA LEU A 20 49.10 24.85 5.71
C LEU A 20 48.67 25.85 4.62
N MET A 21 48.59 25.40 3.36
CA MET A 21 47.81 26.08 2.36
C MET A 21 46.32 25.82 2.68
N ALA A 22 45.68 26.79 3.33
CA ALA A 22 44.24 26.87 3.40
C ALA A 22 43.73 27.13 1.97
N GLY A 23 43.43 26.05 1.26
CA GLY A 23 42.65 26.10 0.04
C GLY A 23 41.21 26.50 0.38
N VAL A 24 40.91 27.78 0.24
CA VAL A 24 39.52 28.25 0.16
C VAL A 24 38.95 27.65 -1.10
N VAL A 25 38.23 26.51 -0.95
CA VAL A 25 37.32 26.03 -1.97
C VAL A 25 36.16 27.01 -1.96
N LEU A 26 36.23 28.03 -2.82
CA LEU A 26 35.04 28.74 -3.27
C LEU A 26 34.18 27.71 -4.00
N LEU A 27 33.24 27.13 -3.30
CA LEU A 27 32.04 26.57 -3.92
C LEU A 27 31.35 27.75 -4.60
N ALA A 28 31.68 27.97 -5.88
CA ALA A 28 30.81 28.72 -6.75
C ALA A 28 29.49 27.96 -6.80
N PHE A 29 28.55 28.33 -5.93
CA PHE A 29 27.16 28.15 -6.24
C PHE A 29 26.92 29.00 -7.50
N SER A 30 27.11 28.39 -8.66
CA SER A 30 26.46 28.86 -9.87
C SER A 30 24.97 28.83 -9.55
N GLY A 31 24.44 29.98 -9.10
CA GLY A 31 23.02 30.20 -9.02
C GLY A 31 22.50 29.88 -10.41
N MET A 32 21.85 28.73 -10.57
CA MET A 32 21.06 28.46 -11.76
C MET A 32 20.11 29.64 -11.85
N ALA A 33 20.27 30.49 -12.83
CA ALA A 33 19.28 31.48 -13.19
C ALA A 33 18.05 30.69 -13.66
N MET A 34 17.16 30.41 -12.73
CA MET A 34 15.83 29.88 -13.06
C MET A 34 15.20 30.98 -13.92
N ALA A 35 14.67 30.64 -15.08
CA ALA A 35 13.91 31.57 -15.87
C ALA A 35 12.83 32.19 -14.97
N GLN A 36 12.69 33.53 -15.08
CA GLN A 36 11.72 34.27 -14.28
C GLN A 36 10.31 33.74 -14.60
N THR A 37 9.55 33.35 -13.56
CA THR A 37 8.20 32.85 -13.71
C THR A 37 7.19 33.96 -13.38
N ILE A 38 5.96 33.80 -13.89
CA ILE A 38 4.82 34.68 -13.52
C ILE A 38 4.66 34.71 -12.00
N SER A 39 4.90 33.59 -11.34
CA SER A 39 4.81 33.46 -9.88
C SER A 39 5.90 34.17 -9.10
N ASP A 40 6.99 34.59 -9.73
CA ASP A 40 8.11 35.27 -9.04
C ASP A 40 7.69 36.64 -8.45
N GLY A 41 6.65 37.26 -8.99
CA GLY A 41 6.05 38.43 -8.41
C GLY A 41 5.40 38.24 -7.06
N CYS A 42 4.97 37.02 -6.75
CA CYS A 42 4.26 36.67 -5.52
C CYS A 42 5.19 36.46 -4.32
N VAL A 43 6.49 36.22 -4.55
CA VAL A 43 7.46 35.82 -3.53
C VAL A 43 7.61 36.83 -2.41
N THR A 44 7.51 38.13 -2.73
CA THR A 44 7.72 39.21 -1.76
C THR A 44 6.72 39.18 -0.59
N CYS A 45 5.48 38.81 -0.86
CA CYS A 45 4.41 38.73 0.13
C CYS A 45 4.11 37.29 0.58
N HIS A 46 4.27 36.31 -0.31
CA HIS A 46 3.90 34.90 -0.10
C HIS A 46 5.11 33.96 -0.12
N GLY A 47 6.26 34.42 0.41
CA GLY A 47 7.54 33.72 0.31
C GLY A 47 7.50 32.25 0.78
N LYS A 48 6.74 31.92 1.83
CA LYS A 48 6.61 30.51 2.28
C LYS A 48 5.90 29.66 1.24
N ASN A 49 4.71 30.05 0.78
CA ASN A 49 3.92 29.29 -0.17
C ASN A 49 4.64 29.21 -1.53
N TYR A 50 5.31 30.28 -1.95
CA TYR A 50 6.15 30.29 -3.15
C TYR A 50 7.29 29.26 -3.06
N ASN A 51 8.03 29.21 -1.93
CA ASN A 51 9.13 28.28 -1.75
C ASN A 51 8.65 26.83 -1.70
N ASP A 52 7.51 26.56 -1.07
CA ASP A 52 6.89 25.25 -1.05
C ASP A 52 6.43 24.83 -2.47
N TRP A 53 5.74 25.74 -3.20
CA TRP A 53 5.29 25.50 -4.57
C TRP A 53 6.46 25.28 -5.54
N LYS A 54 7.51 26.09 -5.45
CA LYS A 54 8.68 26.02 -6.34
C LYS A 54 9.38 24.65 -6.32
N VAL A 55 9.25 23.91 -5.24
CA VAL A 55 9.79 22.55 -5.11
C VAL A 55 8.73 21.47 -5.25
N SER A 56 7.47 21.83 -5.57
CA SER A 56 6.40 20.89 -5.87
C SER A 56 6.43 20.42 -7.32
N GLY A 57 5.49 19.58 -7.73
CA GLY A 57 5.36 19.12 -9.11
C GLY A 57 4.62 20.07 -10.03
N HIS A 58 3.85 21.03 -9.50
CA HIS A 58 3.00 21.94 -10.29
C HIS A 58 3.79 22.77 -11.30
N PRO A 59 4.89 23.48 -10.94
CA PRO A 59 5.63 24.30 -11.90
C PRO A 59 6.34 23.50 -13.01
N TYR A 60 6.45 22.18 -12.88
CA TYR A 60 7.23 21.34 -13.79
C TYR A 60 6.38 20.40 -14.66
N LYS A 61 5.10 20.76 -14.91
CA LYS A 61 4.24 19.95 -15.78
C LYS A 61 4.61 20.07 -17.26
N LEU A 62 5.07 21.25 -17.68
CA LEU A 62 5.67 21.53 -18.98
C LEU A 62 6.84 22.48 -18.80
N MET A 63 8.00 22.18 -19.37
CA MET A 63 9.21 22.99 -19.27
C MET A 63 9.78 23.25 -20.67
N LYS A 64 10.24 24.46 -20.95
CA LYS A 64 11.10 24.73 -22.12
C LYS A 64 12.42 23.97 -21.99
N ALA A 65 13.05 23.64 -23.11
CA ALA A 65 14.29 22.89 -23.14
C ALA A 65 15.42 23.56 -22.32
N ASP A 66 15.53 24.89 -22.35
CA ASP A 66 16.52 25.66 -21.60
C ASP A 66 16.37 25.55 -20.08
N ILE A 67 15.18 25.28 -19.59
CA ILE A 67 14.90 24.96 -18.18
C ILE A 67 15.15 23.48 -17.90
N ALA A 68 14.62 22.62 -18.77
CA ALA A 68 14.64 21.17 -18.57
C ALA A 68 16.05 20.58 -18.60
N GLN A 69 16.96 21.09 -19.41
CA GLN A 69 18.36 20.67 -19.48
C GLN A 69 19.14 20.79 -18.16
N ASN A 70 18.66 21.63 -17.24
CA ASN A 70 19.26 21.78 -15.93
C ASN A 70 18.74 20.76 -14.90
N ARG A 71 17.88 19.83 -15.32
CA ARG A 71 17.33 18.77 -14.48
C ARG A 71 18.00 17.43 -14.77
N PRO A 72 18.04 16.50 -13.82
CA PRO A 72 18.68 15.20 -14.00
C PRO A 72 17.77 14.24 -14.80
N ILE A 73 17.39 14.65 -16.02
CA ILE A 73 16.60 13.83 -16.96
C ILE A 73 17.42 13.58 -18.21
N PRO A 74 17.56 12.31 -18.66
CA PRO A 74 18.26 12.02 -19.90
C PRO A 74 17.39 12.34 -21.11
N LEU A 75 18.01 12.45 -22.27
CA LEU A 75 17.32 12.55 -23.57
C LEU A 75 17.17 11.18 -24.22
N PRO A 76 16.17 10.98 -25.10
CA PRO A 76 16.09 9.80 -25.95
C PRO A 76 17.35 9.65 -26.82
N GLU A 77 17.67 8.42 -27.19
CA GLU A 77 18.84 8.15 -28.02
C GLU A 77 18.76 8.88 -29.37
N GLY A 78 19.85 9.51 -29.77
CA GLY A 78 19.93 10.27 -31.03
C GLY A 78 19.45 11.71 -30.97
N TYR A 79 19.01 12.19 -29.80
CA TYR A 79 18.58 13.58 -29.59
C TYR A 79 19.56 14.33 -28.70
N ASP A 80 19.71 15.62 -28.96
CA ASP A 80 20.35 16.57 -28.07
C ASP A 80 19.37 17.71 -27.66
N TRP A 81 19.82 18.61 -26.78
CA TRP A 81 18.91 19.66 -26.27
C TRP A 81 18.53 20.69 -27.35
N ASP A 82 19.27 20.79 -28.45
CA ASP A 82 18.94 21.66 -29.59
C ASP A 82 17.80 21.05 -30.43
N ASP A 83 17.53 19.77 -30.32
CA ASP A 83 16.42 19.07 -30.97
C ASP A 83 15.10 19.15 -30.17
N ILE A 84 15.14 19.66 -28.94
CA ILE A 84 14.00 19.66 -28.01
C ILE A 84 13.46 21.08 -27.83
N SER A 85 12.16 21.26 -28.05
CA SER A 85 11.47 22.51 -27.70
C SER A 85 10.97 22.52 -26.25
N TYR A 86 10.29 21.44 -25.85
CA TYR A 86 9.69 21.31 -24.51
C TYR A 86 9.84 19.90 -23.96
N VAL A 87 9.78 19.79 -22.62
CA VAL A 87 9.67 18.53 -21.89
C VAL A 87 8.37 18.52 -21.11
N ILE A 88 7.55 17.49 -21.30
CA ILE A 88 6.32 17.23 -20.58
C ILE A 88 6.67 16.43 -19.32
N GLY A 89 6.39 16.99 -18.15
CA GLY A 89 6.75 16.38 -16.87
C GLY A 89 8.23 16.59 -16.50
N GLY A 90 8.95 15.51 -16.22
CA GLY A 90 10.38 15.59 -15.83
C GLY A 90 10.62 15.91 -14.36
N TYR A 91 9.59 15.78 -13.52
CA TYR A 91 9.72 16.06 -12.09
C TYR A 91 9.79 14.79 -11.22
N LYS A 92 8.86 13.85 -11.37
CA LYS A 92 8.79 12.67 -10.49
C LYS A 92 8.57 11.36 -11.22
N TRP A 93 7.53 11.23 -12.05
CA TRP A 93 7.18 9.94 -12.65
C TRP A 93 7.70 9.78 -14.06
N LYS A 94 7.39 10.71 -14.97
CA LYS A 94 7.66 10.57 -16.40
C LYS A 94 8.24 11.85 -16.99
N SER A 95 9.08 11.68 -18.02
CA SER A 95 9.49 12.73 -18.95
C SER A 95 9.13 12.30 -20.36
N ARG A 96 8.48 13.19 -21.12
CA ARG A 96 8.28 13.05 -22.56
C ARG A 96 8.80 14.30 -23.23
N TYR A 97 9.21 14.20 -24.46
CA TYR A 97 9.96 15.24 -25.16
C TYR A 97 9.19 15.69 -26.38
N MET A 98 9.31 16.95 -26.72
CA MET A 98 8.74 17.53 -27.92
C MET A 98 9.87 18.02 -28.82
N ASP A 99 9.77 17.71 -30.10
CA ASP A 99 10.75 18.14 -31.09
C ASP A 99 10.75 19.67 -31.33
N VAL A 100 11.64 20.15 -32.17
CA VAL A 100 11.75 21.58 -32.48
C VAL A 100 10.49 22.19 -33.12
N ASN A 101 9.60 21.36 -33.67
CA ASN A 101 8.31 21.77 -34.21
C ASN A 101 7.16 21.67 -33.20
N GLY A 102 7.43 21.20 -31.98
CA GLY A 102 6.44 21.09 -30.91
C GLY A 102 5.65 19.77 -30.93
N TYR A 103 5.97 18.81 -31.79
CA TYR A 103 5.35 17.49 -31.76
C TYR A 103 5.97 16.60 -30.70
N ILE A 104 5.16 15.78 -30.04
CA ILE A 104 5.65 14.79 -29.07
C ILE A 104 6.45 13.73 -29.82
N ILE A 105 7.66 13.46 -29.36
CA ILE A 105 8.53 12.41 -29.91
C ILE A 105 7.96 11.05 -29.51
N THR A 106 7.57 10.26 -30.50
CA THR A 106 6.89 8.95 -30.34
C THR A 106 7.77 7.79 -30.73
N ASN A 107 8.79 8.04 -31.56
CA ASN A 107 9.66 6.99 -32.09
C ASN A 107 11.13 7.43 -32.01
N ASP A 108 12.01 6.55 -31.52
CA ASP A 108 13.45 6.81 -31.41
C ASP A 108 14.23 6.35 -32.67
N GLY A 109 13.52 5.94 -33.71
CA GLY A 109 14.11 5.43 -34.95
C GLY A 109 14.53 3.95 -34.88
N SER A 110 14.32 3.27 -33.75
CA SER A 110 14.54 1.83 -33.64
C SER A 110 13.45 1.04 -34.37
N ALA A 111 13.72 -0.22 -34.68
CA ALA A 111 12.73 -1.11 -35.32
C ALA A 111 11.50 -1.36 -34.41
N GLU A 112 11.64 -1.20 -33.10
CA GLU A 112 10.61 -1.38 -32.09
C GLU A 112 9.93 -0.05 -31.71
N GLY A 113 10.44 1.09 -32.22
CA GLY A 113 9.86 2.43 -32.01
C GLY A 113 9.80 2.91 -30.58
N GLY A 114 10.54 2.28 -29.65
CA GLY A 114 10.46 2.50 -28.22
C GLY A 114 11.44 3.55 -27.68
N ASN A 115 11.49 3.71 -26.37
CA ASN A 115 12.46 4.52 -25.62
C ASN A 115 12.33 6.05 -25.76
N THR A 116 11.11 6.55 -25.92
CA THR A 116 10.82 7.98 -26.02
C THR A 116 10.21 8.58 -24.77
N GLN A 117 9.85 7.76 -23.80
CA GLN A 117 9.38 8.15 -22.47
C GLN A 117 10.35 7.65 -21.40
N TYR A 118 10.92 8.55 -20.61
CA TYR A 118 11.77 8.18 -19.47
C TYR A 118 10.95 8.13 -18.18
N ASN A 119 11.07 7.03 -17.45
CA ASN A 119 10.45 6.84 -16.15
C ASN A 119 11.41 7.34 -15.06
N ASN A 120 11.18 8.55 -14.57
CA ASN A 120 12.04 9.16 -13.54
C ASN A 120 12.07 8.38 -12.22
N LEU A 121 11.02 7.59 -11.93
CA LEU A 121 10.94 6.78 -10.71
C LEU A 121 11.89 5.59 -10.74
N THR A 122 12.04 4.93 -11.91
CA THR A 122 12.79 3.69 -12.05
C THR A 122 14.11 3.84 -12.81
N GLY A 123 14.26 4.95 -13.51
CA GLY A 123 15.43 5.16 -14.36
C GLY A 123 15.36 4.39 -15.68
N GLU A 124 14.19 3.92 -16.07
CA GLU A 124 14.00 3.10 -17.27
C GLU A 124 13.28 3.86 -18.38
N TRP A 125 13.57 3.45 -19.60
CA TRP A 125 12.91 3.93 -20.80
C TRP A 125 11.70 3.03 -21.15
N SER A 126 10.70 3.65 -21.75
CA SER A 126 9.55 2.97 -22.34
C SER A 126 9.06 3.69 -23.58
N ASN A 127 8.20 3.06 -24.35
CA ASN A 127 7.59 3.71 -25.49
C ASN A 127 6.39 4.58 -25.09
N TYR A 128 6.06 5.54 -25.94
CA TYR A 128 4.84 6.32 -25.88
C TYR A 128 4.33 6.54 -27.31
N HIS A 129 3.24 5.86 -27.67
CA HIS A 129 2.68 5.91 -29.03
C HIS A 129 3.71 5.54 -30.12
N ALA A 130 4.47 4.47 -29.91
CA ALA A 130 5.53 4.03 -30.83
C ALA A 130 5.03 3.64 -32.22
N ASP A 131 3.73 3.41 -32.37
CA ASP A 131 3.02 3.17 -33.62
C ASP A 131 2.74 4.45 -34.43
N GLU A 132 2.89 5.62 -33.82
CA GLU A 132 2.74 6.92 -34.49
C GLU A 132 4.11 7.42 -34.97
N ALA A 133 4.18 7.96 -36.19
CA ALA A 133 5.41 8.54 -36.72
C ALA A 133 5.79 9.84 -35.98
N ASN A 134 7.09 10.11 -35.84
CA ASN A 134 7.57 11.40 -35.36
C ASN A 134 7.04 12.56 -36.21
N GLY A 135 6.76 13.69 -35.56
CA GLY A 135 6.22 14.89 -36.21
C GLY A 135 4.72 14.79 -36.51
N THR A 136 4.01 13.79 -35.95
CA THR A 136 2.56 13.64 -36.16
C THR A 136 1.73 13.75 -34.89
N LYS A 137 2.32 13.51 -33.72
CA LYS A 137 1.63 13.56 -32.43
C LYS A 137 1.64 14.98 -31.85
N PRO A 138 0.49 15.70 -31.86
CA PRO A 138 0.46 17.05 -31.33
C PRO A 138 0.46 17.05 -29.80
N TYR A 139 0.79 18.20 -29.25
CA TYR A 139 0.58 18.53 -27.86
C TYR A 139 -0.72 19.34 -27.71
N ASP A 140 -1.72 18.71 -27.10
CA ASP A 140 -3.06 19.25 -26.78
C ASP A 140 -3.39 19.14 -25.30
N CYS A 141 -2.40 18.82 -24.46
CA CYS A 141 -2.54 18.54 -23.02
C CYS A 141 -2.41 19.81 -22.16
N GLY A 142 -2.41 21.00 -22.76
CA GLY A 142 -2.10 22.26 -22.07
C GLY A 142 -3.05 22.62 -20.94
N SER A 143 -4.32 22.25 -21.03
CA SER A 143 -5.33 22.53 -20.00
C SER A 143 -4.91 22.09 -18.59
N CYS A 144 -4.18 20.96 -18.48
CA CYS A 144 -3.70 20.44 -17.21
C CYS A 144 -2.19 20.65 -16.98
N HIS A 145 -1.46 21.07 -17.98
CA HIS A 145 0.00 21.15 -17.94
C HIS A 145 0.58 22.56 -18.06
N THR A 146 -0.28 23.54 -18.30
CA THR A 146 0.13 24.95 -18.48
C THR A 146 -0.82 25.89 -17.74
N THR A 147 -0.43 27.14 -17.64
CA THR A 147 -1.23 28.24 -17.06
C THR A 147 -1.92 29.01 -18.16
N ASN A 148 -3.22 29.25 -18.03
CA ASN A 148 -4.08 29.98 -18.94
C ASN A 148 -4.05 29.39 -20.37
N TRP A 149 -4.29 28.05 -20.47
CA TRP A 149 -4.36 27.38 -21.77
C TRP A 149 -5.56 27.81 -22.60
N VAL A 150 -5.27 28.19 -23.84
CA VAL A 150 -6.30 28.46 -24.88
C VAL A 150 -6.03 27.50 -26.04
N ALA A 151 -6.93 26.53 -26.24
CA ALA A 151 -6.83 25.60 -27.35
C ALA A 151 -6.96 26.33 -28.70
N ASN A 152 -6.19 25.92 -29.70
CA ASN A 152 -6.31 26.42 -31.05
C ASN A 152 -7.35 25.58 -31.82
N PRO A 153 -8.48 26.15 -32.24
CA PRO A 153 -9.51 25.40 -32.96
C PRO A 153 -9.10 25.07 -34.41
N ASP A 154 -8.10 25.79 -34.97
CA ASP A 154 -7.52 25.52 -36.28
C ASP A 154 -5.99 25.41 -36.18
N PRO A 155 -5.47 24.23 -35.89
CA PRO A 155 -4.02 24.04 -35.73
C PRO A 155 -3.17 24.34 -36.96
N THR A 156 -3.79 24.55 -38.12
CA THR A 156 -3.08 24.98 -39.35
C THR A 156 -2.78 26.48 -39.34
N ASP A 157 -3.50 27.28 -38.55
CA ASP A 157 -3.17 28.64 -38.23
C ASP A 157 -2.16 28.71 -37.08
N LEU A 158 -0.88 28.80 -37.45
CA LEU A 158 0.21 28.80 -36.47
C LEU A 158 0.20 30.03 -35.55
N THR A 159 -0.60 31.04 -35.79
CA THR A 159 -0.73 32.19 -34.88
C THR A 159 -1.47 31.83 -33.59
N GLY A 160 -2.27 30.76 -33.61
CA GLY A 160 -2.95 30.19 -32.45
C GLY A 160 -2.10 29.13 -31.73
N ASN A 161 -0.87 28.88 -32.15
CA ASN A 161 0.03 27.89 -31.58
C ASN A 161 1.14 28.53 -30.75
N GLN A 162 1.46 27.98 -29.60
CA GLN A 162 2.55 28.44 -28.74
C GLN A 162 3.88 28.51 -29.50
N ASP A 163 4.58 29.63 -29.38
CA ASP A 163 5.87 29.93 -30.05
C ASP A 163 5.83 29.71 -31.57
N GLY A 164 4.65 29.66 -32.19
CA GLY A 164 4.46 29.37 -33.61
C GLY A 164 4.77 27.92 -34.01
N LEU A 165 4.80 27.00 -33.05
CA LEU A 165 5.17 25.60 -33.27
C LEU A 165 3.95 24.80 -33.77
N ALA A 166 4.07 24.14 -34.91
CA ALA A 166 2.98 23.41 -35.55
C ALA A 166 2.43 22.26 -34.70
N GLY A 167 3.25 21.70 -33.83
CA GLY A 167 2.87 20.59 -32.96
C GLY A 167 2.18 20.99 -31.65
N ILE A 168 2.13 22.27 -31.28
CA ILE A 168 1.45 22.75 -30.07
C ILE A 168 0.12 23.39 -30.45
N TRP A 169 -0.99 22.71 -30.14
CA TRP A 169 -2.32 23.11 -30.59
C TRP A 169 -3.03 24.04 -29.61
N GLY A 170 -2.39 25.12 -29.28
CA GLY A 170 -2.90 26.16 -28.40
C GLY A 170 -1.81 27.07 -27.88
N THR A 171 -2.21 28.07 -27.10
CA THR A 171 -1.32 29.03 -26.43
C THR A 171 -1.47 28.98 -24.93
N PHE A 172 -0.47 29.43 -24.20
CA PHE A 172 -0.47 29.53 -22.75
C PHE A 172 0.49 30.63 -22.29
N ASP A 173 0.23 31.17 -21.10
CA ASP A 173 1.10 32.24 -20.56
C ASP A 173 2.44 31.66 -20.09
N GLN A 174 2.39 30.49 -19.41
CA GLN A 174 3.59 29.82 -18.97
C GLN A 174 3.37 28.30 -18.82
N GLY A 175 4.43 27.53 -19.08
CA GLY A 175 4.46 26.10 -18.79
C GLY A 175 4.41 25.81 -17.29
N GLY A 176 3.79 24.68 -16.92
CA GLY A 176 3.48 24.34 -15.53
C GLY A 176 2.33 25.15 -14.95
N ILE A 177 1.90 24.78 -13.76
CA ILE A 177 0.79 25.40 -13.04
C ILE A 177 1.34 26.48 -12.12
N GLN A 178 1.10 27.74 -12.50
CA GLN A 178 1.53 28.92 -11.78
C GLN A 178 0.48 29.35 -10.74
N CYS A 179 0.85 30.27 -9.84
CA CYS A 179 -0.03 30.74 -8.78
C CYS A 179 -1.38 31.24 -9.31
N ILE A 180 -1.38 31.99 -10.41
CA ILE A 180 -2.58 32.58 -10.98
C ILE A 180 -3.59 31.57 -11.53
N GLN A 181 -3.16 30.35 -11.84
CA GLN A 181 -4.08 29.29 -12.30
C GLN A 181 -5.15 28.96 -11.27
N CYS A 182 -4.80 29.05 -9.97
CA CYS A 182 -5.71 28.79 -8.86
C CYS A 182 -6.18 30.09 -8.17
N HIS A 183 -5.34 31.12 -8.17
CA HIS A 183 -5.60 32.38 -7.46
C HIS A 183 -6.19 33.49 -8.32
N GLY A 184 -6.23 33.29 -9.67
CA GLY A 184 -6.61 34.35 -10.58
C GLY A 184 -5.54 35.46 -10.69
N GLU A 185 -5.75 36.41 -11.59
CA GLU A 185 -4.85 37.52 -11.81
C GLU A 185 -5.12 38.71 -10.87
N ASP A 186 -6.36 38.87 -10.42
CA ASP A 186 -6.80 39.96 -9.55
C ASP A 186 -6.47 39.66 -8.08
N HIS A 187 -5.53 40.39 -7.51
CA HIS A 187 -5.17 40.23 -6.09
C HIS A 187 -5.92 41.28 -5.22
N PRO A 188 -6.58 40.85 -4.08
CA PRO A 188 -6.71 39.47 -3.60
C PRO A 188 -7.85 38.74 -4.31
N GLY A 189 -7.49 37.83 -5.23
CA GLY A 189 -8.45 36.99 -5.91
C GLY A 189 -9.18 36.05 -4.95
N MET A 190 -10.42 35.67 -5.32
CA MET A 190 -11.11 34.59 -4.62
C MET A 190 -10.46 33.26 -5.03
N ILE A 191 -10.06 32.47 -4.05
CA ILE A 191 -9.52 31.13 -4.28
C ILE A 191 -10.70 30.19 -4.30
N ASP A 192 -10.86 29.44 -5.38
CA ASP A 192 -11.76 28.29 -5.40
C ASP A 192 -11.01 27.09 -4.80
N THR A 193 -11.50 26.62 -3.65
CA THR A 193 -10.95 25.45 -2.94
C THR A 193 -11.82 24.21 -3.12
N SER A 194 -12.85 24.29 -3.95
CA SER A 194 -13.72 23.14 -4.24
C SER A 194 -12.95 21.96 -4.81
N ALA A 195 -13.50 20.78 -4.64
CA ALA A 195 -12.92 19.58 -5.25
C ALA A 195 -12.97 19.66 -6.77
N GLU A 196 -13.99 20.32 -7.32
CA GLU A 196 -14.18 20.57 -8.75
C GLU A 196 -13.02 21.37 -9.35
N ALA A 197 -12.54 22.42 -8.67
CA ALA A 197 -11.40 23.21 -9.15
C ALA A 197 -10.12 22.37 -9.28
N CYS A 198 -9.92 21.40 -8.39
CA CYS A 198 -8.84 20.41 -8.53
C CYS A 198 -9.15 19.42 -9.66
N GLY A 199 -10.42 19.04 -9.79
CA GLY A 199 -10.95 18.14 -10.80
C GLY A 199 -10.73 18.61 -12.23
N GLU A 200 -10.62 19.91 -12.51
CA GLU A 200 -10.29 20.41 -13.84
C GLU A 200 -9.02 19.78 -14.45
N CYS A 201 -8.08 19.36 -13.59
CA CYS A 201 -6.82 18.75 -14.01
C CYS A 201 -6.61 17.34 -13.49
N HIS A 202 -7.16 17.01 -12.30
CA HIS A 202 -7.00 15.71 -11.65
C HIS A 202 -8.13 14.73 -12.00
N ILE A 203 -8.56 14.75 -13.25
CA ILE A 203 -9.65 13.95 -13.84
C ILE A 203 -9.16 13.23 -15.10
N ARG A 204 -9.82 12.10 -15.40
CA ARG A 204 -9.70 11.43 -16.70
C ARG A 204 -11.06 10.93 -17.17
N GLY A 205 -11.47 11.35 -18.36
CA GLY A 205 -12.80 11.03 -18.90
C GLY A 205 -13.93 11.68 -18.09
N ASP A 206 -15.05 11.02 -18.04
CA ASP A 206 -16.24 11.51 -17.35
C ASP A 206 -16.10 11.33 -15.82
N ALA A 207 -16.61 12.28 -15.04
CA ALA A 207 -16.44 12.32 -13.60
C ALA A 207 -17.13 11.14 -12.86
N ASP A 208 -18.10 10.49 -13.50
CA ASP A 208 -18.87 9.35 -12.99
C ASP A 208 -18.26 7.99 -13.35
N THR A 209 -17.08 7.97 -13.93
CA THR A 209 -16.33 6.75 -14.24
C THR A 209 -14.92 6.83 -13.70
N ILE A 210 -14.29 5.67 -13.42
CA ILE A 210 -12.87 5.59 -13.04
C ILE A 210 -12.15 4.70 -14.05
N PRO A 211 -11.51 5.28 -15.08
CA PRO A 211 -10.81 4.52 -16.10
C PRO A 211 -9.65 3.68 -15.53
N ALA A 212 -9.53 2.46 -16.03
CA ALA A 212 -8.51 1.50 -15.63
C ALA A 212 -7.75 0.96 -16.85
N GLY A 213 -6.72 0.18 -16.61
CA GLY A 213 -6.00 -0.53 -17.67
C GLY A 213 -4.80 -1.28 -17.15
N GLY A 214 -4.63 -2.51 -17.66
CA GLY A 214 -3.54 -3.38 -17.27
C GLY A 214 -3.55 -3.74 -15.78
N GLY A 215 -4.75 -3.89 -15.20
CA GLY A 215 -4.94 -4.27 -13.81
C GLY A 215 -4.72 -3.13 -12.79
N PHE A 216 -4.76 -1.87 -13.22
CA PHE A 216 -4.58 -0.70 -12.35
C PHE A 216 -5.49 0.44 -12.76
N ILE A 217 -5.87 1.28 -11.79
CA ILE A 217 -6.44 2.60 -12.07
C ILE A 217 -5.40 3.42 -12.85
N ARG A 218 -5.84 4.20 -13.84
CA ARG A 218 -4.95 5.09 -14.58
C ARG A 218 -4.58 6.30 -13.71
N HIS A 219 -3.50 7.00 -14.04
CA HIS A 219 -3.09 8.21 -13.35
C HIS A 219 -3.93 9.44 -13.80
N HIS A 220 -4.05 10.45 -12.95
CA HIS A 220 -4.86 11.68 -13.06
C HIS A 220 -6.35 11.49 -12.71
N GLU A 221 -6.73 10.44 -12.06
CA GLU A 221 -8.12 10.10 -11.76
C GLU A 221 -8.49 10.34 -10.30
N GLN A 222 -7.68 11.14 -9.58
CA GLN A 222 -7.89 11.38 -8.15
C GLN A 222 -9.27 12.00 -7.86
N TYR A 223 -9.78 12.86 -8.77
CA TYR A 223 -11.09 13.45 -8.65
C TYR A 223 -12.20 12.42 -8.87
N ASN A 224 -12.09 11.58 -9.90
CA ASN A 224 -13.03 10.48 -10.16
C ASN A 224 -13.08 9.52 -8.97
N GLU A 225 -11.90 9.08 -8.48
CA GLU A 225 -11.77 8.20 -7.33
C GLU A 225 -12.37 8.83 -6.06
N HIS A 226 -12.14 10.13 -5.85
CA HIS A 226 -12.66 10.88 -4.71
C HIS A 226 -14.19 10.93 -4.70
N LEU A 227 -14.82 11.26 -5.83
CA LEU A 227 -16.28 11.33 -5.97
C LEU A 227 -16.94 9.97 -5.71
N ALA A 228 -16.35 8.90 -6.22
CA ALA A 228 -16.83 7.54 -6.01
C ALA A 228 -16.40 6.97 -4.64
N GLY A 229 -15.45 7.61 -3.96
CA GLY A 229 -14.89 7.17 -2.69
C GLY A 229 -15.68 7.60 -1.46
N ALA A 230 -15.15 7.22 -0.28
CA ALA A 230 -15.80 7.48 1.01
C ALA A 230 -15.83 8.98 1.40
N HIS A 231 -14.97 9.80 0.83
CA HIS A 231 -14.84 11.22 1.15
C HIS A 231 -15.34 12.16 0.03
N GLY A 232 -16.14 11.65 -0.92
CA GLY A 232 -16.57 12.35 -2.13
C GLY A 232 -17.34 13.67 -1.92
N SER A 233 -17.72 13.98 -0.68
CA SER A 233 -18.35 15.25 -0.31
C SER A 233 -17.41 16.24 0.37
N THR A 234 -16.10 15.94 0.42
CA THR A 234 -15.11 16.78 1.08
C THR A 234 -14.24 17.52 0.07
N GLU A 235 -13.66 18.64 0.49
CA GLU A 235 -12.72 19.40 -0.31
C GLU A 235 -11.31 18.76 -0.26
N CYS A 236 -10.60 18.73 -1.39
CA CYS A 236 -9.23 18.21 -1.45
C CYS A 236 -8.30 18.93 -0.46
N VAL A 237 -8.51 20.22 -0.30
CA VAL A 237 -7.73 21.05 0.62
C VAL A 237 -7.99 20.77 2.11
N MET A 238 -8.98 19.98 2.46
CA MET A 238 -9.13 19.51 3.85
C MET A 238 -7.92 18.66 4.26
N CYS A 239 -7.47 17.80 3.36
CA CYS A 239 -6.32 16.92 3.59
C CYS A 239 -5.02 17.48 3.01
N HIS A 240 -5.05 18.09 1.82
CA HIS A 240 -3.87 18.51 1.09
C HIS A 240 -3.52 19.98 1.24
N ASN A 241 -2.23 20.28 1.25
CA ASN A 241 -1.69 21.61 0.99
C ASN A 241 -1.15 21.62 -0.45
N PRO A 242 -1.84 22.30 -1.41
CA PRO A 242 -1.49 22.24 -2.82
C PRO A 242 -0.15 22.91 -3.16
N HIS A 243 0.43 23.70 -2.25
CA HIS A 243 1.75 24.30 -2.43
C HIS A 243 2.89 23.33 -2.16
N LYS A 244 2.67 22.26 -1.38
CA LYS A 244 3.74 21.33 -0.98
C LYS A 244 3.94 20.19 -1.97
N LYS A 245 5.13 19.58 -1.92
CA LYS A 245 5.36 18.28 -2.58
C LYS A 245 4.34 17.25 -2.12
N SER A 246 3.98 16.32 -3.00
CA SER A 246 3.02 15.25 -2.68
C SER A 246 3.36 14.48 -1.40
N GLU A 247 4.64 14.22 -1.14
CA GLU A 247 5.11 13.50 0.06
C GLU A 247 4.84 14.29 1.37
N PHE A 248 4.72 15.62 1.27
CA PHE A 248 4.53 16.52 2.41
C PHE A 248 3.22 17.32 2.29
N SER A 249 2.35 16.96 1.37
CA SER A 249 1.13 17.71 1.11
C SER A 249 0.04 17.46 2.15
N ILE A 250 0.05 16.32 2.83
CA ILE A 250 -0.93 16.05 3.89
C ILE A 250 -0.70 17.00 5.06
N LYS A 251 -1.76 17.67 5.45
CA LYS A 251 -1.74 18.62 6.57
C LYS A 251 -1.62 17.87 7.89
N GLU A 252 -0.88 18.41 8.84
CA GLU A 252 -0.78 17.88 10.21
C GLU A 252 -2.15 17.80 10.90
N THR A 253 -3.08 18.66 10.50
CA THR A 253 -4.47 18.69 11.00
C THR A 253 -5.38 17.67 10.33
N ALA A 254 -4.90 16.90 9.36
CA ALA A 254 -5.68 15.93 8.58
C ALA A 254 -5.18 14.48 8.81
N GLN A 255 -4.75 14.17 10.02
CA GLN A 255 -4.38 12.80 10.40
C GLN A 255 -5.63 11.97 10.67
N CYS A 256 -5.84 10.92 9.89
CA CYS A 256 -7.07 10.12 9.86
C CYS A 256 -7.56 9.71 11.26
N GLY A 257 -6.79 8.91 11.98
CA GLY A 257 -7.14 8.37 13.29
C GLY A 257 -6.99 9.34 14.46
N VAL A 258 -6.52 10.56 14.23
CA VAL A 258 -6.34 11.57 15.30
C VAL A 258 -7.34 12.70 15.15
N SER A 259 -7.50 13.21 13.94
CA SER A 259 -8.25 14.46 13.70
C SER A 259 -9.72 14.23 13.39
N CYS A 260 -10.05 13.13 12.66
CA CYS A 260 -11.39 12.92 12.14
C CYS A 260 -11.99 11.57 12.58
N HIS A 261 -11.19 10.50 12.66
CA HIS A 261 -11.63 9.14 13.00
C HIS A 261 -11.00 8.66 14.32
N SER A 262 -11.04 9.49 15.37
CA SER A 262 -10.31 9.24 16.61
C SER A 262 -10.70 7.92 17.30
N SER A 263 -11.99 7.57 17.34
CA SER A 263 -12.43 6.29 17.93
C SER A 263 -11.90 5.07 17.16
N ILE A 264 -11.80 5.19 15.83
CA ILE A 264 -11.19 4.15 14.97
C ILE A 264 -9.68 4.14 15.18
N GLY A 265 -9.06 5.31 15.31
CA GLY A 265 -7.64 5.45 15.61
C GLY A 265 -7.25 4.81 16.93
N ASP A 266 -8.06 5.02 17.97
CA ASP A 266 -7.87 4.41 19.30
C ASP A 266 -7.97 2.86 19.21
N SER A 267 -8.96 2.35 18.49
CA SER A 267 -9.10 0.91 18.26
C SER A 267 -7.96 0.33 17.42
N TYR A 268 -7.54 1.04 16.37
CA TYR A 268 -6.43 0.64 15.51
C TYR A 268 -5.10 0.57 16.28
N ALA A 269 -4.84 1.52 17.16
CA ALA A 269 -3.63 1.56 17.98
C ALA A 269 -3.43 0.31 18.87
N LEU A 270 -4.46 -0.48 19.06
CA LEU A 270 -4.42 -1.74 19.83
C LEU A 270 -4.17 -2.97 18.94
N THR A 271 -4.01 -2.79 17.64
CA THR A 271 -3.77 -3.89 16.70
C THR A 271 -2.28 -4.13 16.48
N SER A 272 -1.90 -5.36 16.16
CA SER A 272 -0.52 -5.70 15.78
C SER A 272 -0.06 -4.96 14.51
N MET A 273 -0.96 -4.58 13.62
CA MET A 273 -0.64 -3.79 12.43
C MET A 273 -0.06 -2.42 12.81
N ALA A 274 -0.61 -1.76 13.86
CA ALA A 274 -0.08 -0.51 14.37
C ALA A 274 1.34 -0.69 14.95
N ASP A 275 1.60 -1.81 15.65
CA ASP A 275 2.93 -2.13 16.19
C ASP A 275 4.00 -2.28 15.10
N TYR A 276 3.60 -2.76 13.93
CA TYR A 276 4.48 -2.85 12.74
C TYR A 276 4.57 -1.56 11.94
N GLY A 277 3.92 -0.48 12.40
CA GLY A 277 3.96 0.83 11.75
C GLY A 277 3.15 0.94 10.47
N VAL A 278 2.18 0.06 10.27
CA VAL A 278 1.21 0.17 9.16
C VAL A 278 0.30 1.35 9.45
N GLU A 279 0.09 2.21 8.48
CA GLU A 279 -0.75 3.40 8.61
C GLU A 279 -2.12 3.18 7.97
N CYS A 280 -3.14 3.95 8.38
CA CYS A 280 -4.49 3.85 7.81
C CYS A 280 -4.50 3.93 6.28
N LYS A 281 -3.65 4.79 5.71
CA LYS A 281 -3.52 4.95 4.25
C LYS A 281 -2.96 3.71 3.54
N ASP A 282 -2.21 2.86 4.24
CA ASP A 282 -1.63 1.65 3.62
C ASP A 282 -2.71 0.65 3.20
N CYS A 283 -3.83 0.62 3.93
CA CYS A 283 -5.00 -0.20 3.61
C CYS A 283 -6.06 0.58 2.83
N HIS A 284 -6.39 1.82 3.27
CA HIS A 284 -7.49 2.61 2.72
C HIS A 284 -7.12 3.43 1.48
N MET A 285 -5.84 3.65 1.24
CA MET A 285 -5.29 4.30 0.05
C MET A 285 -4.14 3.46 -0.52
N PRO A 286 -4.37 2.17 -0.82
CA PRO A 286 -3.30 1.33 -1.35
C PRO A 286 -2.84 1.85 -2.72
N TYR A 287 -1.71 1.33 -3.17
CA TYR A 287 -1.13 1.68 -4.45
C TYR A 287 -1.86 1.02 -5.63
N ALA A 288 -3.18 1.27 -5.75
CA ALA A 288 -4.00 0.69 -6.81
C ALA A 288 -3.94 1.47 -8.14
N THR A 289 -3.29 2.63 -8.16
CA THR A 289 -3.17 3.50 -9.33
C THR A 289 -1.76 3.44 -9.91
N LYS A 290 -1.64 3.47 -11.25
CA LYS A 290 -0.36 3.36 -11.96
C LYS A 290 -0.11 4.54 -12.87
N SER A 291 1.00 5.26 -12.65
CA SER A 291 1.51 6.30 -13.54
C SER A 291 2.66 5.81 -14.43
N ALA A 292 3.79 5.44 -13.86
CA ALA A 292 4.96 5.00 -14.62
C ALA A 292 5.00 3.48 -14.76
N GLN A 293 4.85 2.76 -13.65
CA GLN A 293 4.95 1.29 -13.66
C GLN A 293 4.19 0.63 -12.51
N ALA A 294 3.94 -0.66 -12.64
CA ALA A 294 3.57 -1.54 -11.55
C ALA A 294 4.83 -1.95 -10.77
N LEU A 295 4.77 -1.89 -9.44
CA LEU A 295 5.82 -2.34 -8.52
C LEU A 295 5.59 -3.78 -8.06
N GLY A 296 4.41 -4.32 -8.29
CA GLY A 296 4.00 -5.69 -7.97
C GLY A 296 2.65 -6.02 -8.60
N PRO A 297 2.15 -7.26 -8.44
CA PRO A 297 0.86 -7.68 -9.00
C PRO A 297 -0.32 -6.79 -8.57
N HIS A 298 -0.32 -6.36 -7.30
CA HIS A 298 -1.35 -5.52 -6.69
C HIS A 298 -0.74 -4.22 -6.15
N GLN A 299 0.33 -3.72 -6.79
CA GLN A 299 1.02 -2.53 -6.37
C GLN A 299 1.44 -1.68 -7.58
N GLY A 300 0.75 -0.57 -7.78
CA GLY A 300 1.16 0.51 -8.67
C GLY A 300 2.16 1.46 -7.99
N ASP A 301 2.26 2.67 -8.51
CA ASP A 301 3.20 3.70 -8.03
C ASP A 301 2.48 4.96 -7.47
N LEU A 302 1.15 4.92 -7.40
CA LEU A 302 0.30 5.97 -6.83
C LEU A 302 -0.77 5.39 -5.91
N GLN A 303 -1.06 6.10 -4.83
CA GLN A 303 -2.14 5.76 -3.91
C GLN A 303 -3.49 6.19 -4.47
N THR A 304 -4.51 5.32 -4.32
CA THR A 304 -5.90 5.62 -4.69
C THR A 304 -6.59 6.53 -3.67
N HIS A 305 -7.70 7.18 -4.09
CA HIS A 305 -8.55 8.03 -3.25
C HIS A 305 -9.94 7.44 -3.02
N ILE A 306 -10.11 6.14 -3.21
CA ILE A 306 -11.41 5.45 -3.03
C ILE A 306 -11.77 5.30 -1.55
N PHE A 307 -10.82 4.94 -0.70
CA PHE A 307 -10.91 4.71 0.75
C PHE A 307 -11.79 3.54 1.20
N TYR A 308 -12.86 3.18 0.50
CA TYR A 308 -13.65 1.99 0.82
C TYR A 308 -12.85 0.72 0.52
N ILE A 309 -13.00 -0.28 1.40
CA ILE A 309 -12.45 -1.63 1.18
C ILE A 309 -13.61 -2.60 1.11
N ASP A 310 -13.72 -3.33 0.00
CA ASP A 310 -14.62 -4.46 -0.11
C ASP A 310 -13.96 -5.69 0.50
N THR A 311 -14.61 -6.26 1.50
CA THR A 311 -14.15 -7.44 2.22
C THR A 311 -14.77 -8.73 1.70
N ASP A 312 -15.51 -8.70 0.58
CA ASP A 312 -15.97 -9.91 -0.10
C ASP A 312 -14.78 -10.57 -0.82
N PRO A 313 -14.44 -11.83 -0.52
CA PRO A 313 -13.31 -12.50 -1.16
C PRO A 313 -13.50 -12.77 -2.66
N THR A 314 -14.72 -12.61 -3.17
CA THR A 314 -15.05 -12.80 -4.59
C THR A 314 -15.20 -11.48 -5.35
N ALA A 315 -15.03 -10.34 -4.68
CA ALA A 315 -15.13 -9.03 -5.30
C ALA A 315 -14.04 -8.82 -6.36
N ASN A 316 -14.41 -8.14 -7.43
CA ASN A 316 -13.48 -7.70 -8.47
C ASN A 316 -13.44 -6.18 -8.52
N MET A 317 -12.25 -5.61 -8.46
CA MET A 317 -12.06 -4.17 -8.51
C MET A 317 -12.36 -3.59 -9.89
N PHE A 318 -12.13 -4.37 -10.95
CA PHE A 318 -12.23 -3.91 -12.32
C PHE A 318 -13.35 -4.62 -13.07
N THR A 319 -13.94 -3.92 -14.05
CA THR A 319 -14.89 -4.49 -15.01
C THR A 319 -14.27 -5.68 -15.76
N GLU A 320 -15.10 -6.55 -16.34
CA GLU A 320 -14.65 -7.76 -17.05
C GLU A 320 -13.68 -7.45 -18.19
N ASP A 321 -13.84 -6.32 -18.86
CA ASP A 321 -12.93 -5.82 -19.90
C ASP A 321 -11.66 -5.14 -19.34
N GLY A 322 -11.60 -4.90 -18.03
CA GLY A 322 -10.49 -4.25 -17.34
C GLY A 322 -10.32 -2.76 -17.64
N LEU A 323 -11.33 -2.11 -18.23
CA LEU A 323 -11.24 -0.71 -18.66
C LEU A 323 -11.71 0.29 -17.63
N PHE A 324 -12.47 -0.13 -16.62
CA PHE A 324 -12.99 0.73 -15.57
C PHE A 324 -12.93 0.03 -14.21
N VAL A 325 -12.96 0.82 -13.14
CA VAL A 325 -13.27 0.33 -11.79
C VAL A 325 -14.77 0.07 -11.69
N VAL A 326 -15.13 -1.02 -11.02
CA VAL A 326 -16.54 -1.35 -10.76
C VAL A 326 -17.14 -0.35 -9.78
N LEU A 327 -18.29 0.20 -10.11
CA LEU A 327 -19.10 1.03 -9.22
C LEU A 327 -20.36 0.25 -8.81
N ASP A 328 -20.79 0.45 -7.57
CA ASP A 328 -22.07 -0.06 -7.10
C ASP A 328 -23.28 0.74 -7.65
N ASP A 329 -24.48 0.35 -7.27
CA ASP A 329 -25.73 1.00 -7.72
C ASP A 329 -25.85 2.48 -7.27
N ASP A 330 -25.09 2.88 -6.25
CA ASP A 330 -24.99 4.27 -5.74
C ASP A 330 -23.80 5.04 -6.34
N GLY A 331 -23.09 4.45 -7.31
CA GLY A 331 -21.94 5.04 -7.97
C GLY A 331 -20.68 5.05 -7.08
N LYS A 332 -20.57 4.15 -6.12
CA LYS A 332 -19.42 4.05 -5.22
C LYS A 332 -18.46 2.96 -5.65
N ALA A 333 -17.18 3.25 -5.49
CA ALA A 333 -16.08 2.32 -5.73
C ALA A 333 -15.54 1.77 -4.41
N ALA A 334 -14.98 0.58 -4.46
CA ALA A 334 -14.23 -0.01 -3.36
C ALA A 334 -12.91 -0.62 -3.84
N VAL A 335 -11.89 -0.58 -2.99
CA VAL A 335 -10.64 -1.31 -3.17
C VAL A 335 -10.86 -2.74 -2.71
N THR A 336 -10.43 -3.71 -3.49
CA THR A 336 -10.49 -5.12 -3.11
C THR A 336 -9.30 -5.53 -2.23
N MET A 337 -9.44 -6.65 -1.53
CA MET A 337 -8.45 -7.11 -0.54
C MET A 337 -7.09 -7.50 -1.15
N ASP A 338 -7.03 -7.85 -2.42
CA ASP A 338 -5.78 -8.08 -3.13
C ASP A 338 -4.91 -6.81 -3.13
N PHE A 339 -5.48 -5.63 -3.40
CA PHE A 339 -4.75 -4.36 -3.30
C PHE A 339 -4.55 -3.89 -1.85
N ALA A 340 -5.57 -4.01 -1.01
CA ALA A 340 -5.49 -3.52 0.37
C ALA A 340 -4.61 -4.39 1.27
N CYS A 341 -4.61 -5.72 1.09
CA CYS A 341 -4.01 -6.68 2.01
C CYS A 341 -2.89 -7.52 1.41
N GLN A 342 -3.09 -8.13 0.21
CA GLN A 342 -2.11 -9.07 -0.35
C GLN A 342 -0.78 -8.42 -0.77
N ARG A 343 -0.72 -7.12 -0.87
CA ARG A 343 0.56 -6.39 -0.99
C ARG A 343 1.58 -6.75 0.09
N CYS A 344 1.12 -7.05 1.30
CA CYS A 344 1.94 -7.44 2.44
C CYS A 344 1.71 -8.90 2.85
N HIS A 345 0.48 -9.41 2.71
CA HIS A 345 0.06 -10.77 3.04
C HIS A 345 0.02 -11.64 1.78
N GLU A 346 1.13 -11.72 1.04
CA GLU A 346 1.23 -12.31 -0.30
C GLU A 346 0.74 -13.76 -0.39
N THR A 347 0.85 -14.52 0.69
CA THR A 347 0.49 -15.96 0.74
C THR A 347 -0.90 -16.23 1.32
N ALA A 348 -1.55 -15.23 1.91
CA ALA A 348 -2.88 -15.38 2.48
C ALA A 348 -3.95 -15.45 1.37
N SER A 349 -4.93 -16.32 1.51
CA SER A 349 -6.08 -16.37 0.61
C SER A 349 -7.02 -15.19 0.87
N LEU A 350 -7.81 -14.80 -0.14
CA LEU A 350 -8.82 -13.75 0.04
C LEU A 350 -9.90 -14.14 1.04
N ASP A 351 -10.26 -15.43 1.12
CA ASP A 351 -11.18 -15.94 2.15
C ASP A 351 -10.65 -15.73 3.56
N GLU A 352 -9.37 -16.02 3.78
CA GLU A 352 -8.71 -15.79 5.06
C GLU A 352 -8.64 -14.30 5.39
N LEU A 353 -8.22 -13.47 4.44
CA LEU A 353 -8.16 -12.02 4.61
C LEU A 353 -9.55 -11.42 4.91
N SER A 354 -10.61 -11.93 4.27
CA SER A 354 -11.99 -11.51 4.50
C SER A 354 -12.42 -11.70 5.96
N LEU A 355 -12.02 -12.80 6.58
CA LEU A 355 -12.36 -13.08 7.98
C LEU A 355 -11.73 -12.07 8.94
N TYR A 356 -10.49 -11.67 8.66
CA TYR A 356 -9.79 -10.67 9.47
C TYR A 356 -10.22 -9.24 9.16
N ALA A 357 -10.51 -8.94 7.91
CA ALA A 357 -10.90 -7.59 7.47
C ALA A 357 -12.29 -7.19 7.98
N LYS A 358 -13.25 -8.12 7.98
CA LYS A 358 -14.60 -7.85 8.50
C LYS A 358 -14.53 -7.43 9.97
N GLY A 359 -14.99 -6.20 10.27
CA GLY A 359 -14.97 -5.65 11.61
C GLY A 359 -13.57 -5.41 12.19
N PHE A 360 -12.56 -5.20 11.35
CA PHE A 360 -11.18 -4.96 11.79
C PHE A 360 -11.04 -3.80 12.80
N HIS A 361 -11.86 -2.77 12.66
CA HIS A 361 -11.90 -1.63 13.59
C HIS A 361 -12.90 -1.81 14.74
N ASN A 362 -13.51 -2.98 14.88
CA ASN A 362 -14.40 -3.26 15.99
C ASN A 362 -13.58 -3.76 17.19
N PRO A 363 -13.42 -2.98 18.28
CA PRO A 363 -12.68 -3.40 19.46
C PRO A 363 -13.33 -4.58 20.19
N ASP A 364 -14.62 -4.82 19.95
CA ASP A 364 -15.38 -5.92 20.55
C ASP A 364 -15.36 -7.20 19.69
N LYS A 365 -14.64 -7.22 18.56
CA LYS A 365 -14.49 -8.41 17.73
C LYS A 365 -13.83 -9.53 18.54
N THR A 366 -14.49 -10.67 18.59
CA THR A 366 -14.08 -11.82 19.36
C THR A 366 -13.60 -12.96 18.47
N LEU A 367 -12.98 -13.97 19.07
CA LEU A 367 -12.63 -15.20 18.37
C LEU A 367 -13.86 -15.87 17.75
N ALA A 368 -15.06 -15.68 18.33
CA ALA A 368 -16.32 -16.18 17.79
C ALA A 368 -16.65 -15.62 16.40
N ASP A 369 -16.18 -14.40 16.09
CA ASP A 369 -16.43 -13.73 14.81
C ASP A 369 -15.52 -14.23 13.68
N ILE A 370 -14.41 -14.88 14.03
CA ILE A 370 -13.42 -15.41 13.09
C ILE A 370 -13.38 -16.92 12.98
N GLY A 371 -13.93 -17.63 13.97
CA GLY A 371 -13.92 -19.09 14.01
C GLY A 371 -12.59 -19.71 14.47
N LEU A 372 -12.31 -20.96 14.07
CA LEU A 372 -11.05 -21.63 14.39
C LEU A 372 -9.88 -20.92 13.72
N ASP A 373 -8.88 -20.56 14.51
CA ASP A 373 -7.73 -19.78 14.06
C ASP A 373 -6.41 -20.57 14.22
N PRO A 374 -5.48 -20.52 13.25
CA PRO A 374 -4.16 -21.15 13.40
C PRO A 374 -3.41 -20.73 14.68
N GLY A 375 -3.69 -19.55 15.21
CA GLY A 375 -3.18 -19.09 16.48
C GLY A 375 -3.61 -19.93 17.68
N LEU A 376 -4.63 -20.79 17.57
CA LEU A 376 -5.00 -21.77 18.59
C LEU A 376 -4.00 -22.96 18.69
N THR A 377 -3.14 -23.15 17.71
CA THR A 377 -2.09 -24.18 17.71
C THR A 377 -1.20 -24.06 18.94
N GLY A 378 -0.99 -25.16 19.64
CA GLY A 378 -0.13 -25.22 20.81
C GLY A 378 -0.47 -26.34 21.79
N THR A 379 0.15 -26.27 22.97
CA THR A 379 -0.07 -27.25 24.05
C THR A 379 -1.16 -26.72 24.99
N TRP A 380 -2.15 -27.57 25.22
CA TRP A 380 -3.30 -27.28 26.06
C TRP A 380 -3.41 -28.32 27.17
N TRP A 381 -3.72 -27.92 28.37
CA TRP A 381 -3.81 -28.81 29.52
C TRP A 381 -4.92 -28.41 30.48
N ASN A 382 -5.31 -29.34 31.33
CA ASN A 382 -6.19 -29.04 32.44
C ASN A 382 -5.34 -28.84 33.72
N PRO A 383 -5.30 -27.60 34.29
CA PRO A 383 -4.49 -27.33 35.49
C PRO A 383 -4.86 -28.19 36.72
N ALA A 384 -6.06 -28.73 36.75
CA ALA A 384 -6.52 -29.60 37.82
C ALA A 384 -6.17 -31.10 37.63
N LYS A 385 -5.54 -31.46 36.47
CA LYS A 385 -5.25 -32.84 36.10
C LYS A 385 -3.85 -32.97 35.50
N ASP A 386 -2.86 -33.18 36.33
CA ASP A 386 -1.49 -33.42 35.91
C ASP A 386 -1.37 -34.70 35.07
N GLY A 387 -0.58 -34.65 34.02
CA GLY A 387 -0.27 -35.78 33.14
C GLY A 387 -1.25 -35.97 31.98
N GLU A 388 -2.27 -35.12 31.86
CA GLU A 388 -3.21 -35.15 30.75
C GLU A 388 -3.17 -33.82 29.98
N GLY A 389 -3.33 -33.88 28.66
CA GLY A 389 -3.32 -32.67 27.82
C GLY A 389 -3.35 -32.94 26.33
N PHE A 390 -3.38 -31.87 25.56
CA PHE A 390 -3.47 -31.89 24.11
C PHE A 390 -2.28 -31.18 23.45
N LEU A 391 -1.77 -31.78 22.39
CA LEU A 391 -1.09 -31.05 21.34
C LEU A 391 -2.12 -30.75 20.24
N LEU A 392 -2.48 -29.48 20.08
CA LEU A 392 -3.51 -29.06 19.17
C LEU A 392 -2.88 -28.27 18.03
N GLU A 393 -3.32 -28.54 16.83
CA GLU A 393 -2.91 -27.83 15.60
C GLU A 393 -4.16 -27.43 14.82
N VAL A 394 -4.19 -26.18 14.40
CA VAL A 394 -5.17 -25.66 13.44
C VAL A 394 -4.38 -25.20 12.23
N ASP A 395 -4.65 -25.80 11.08
CA ASP A 395 -3.98 -25.44 9.83
C ASP A 395 -4.58 -24.17 9.18
N GLN A 396 -3.99 -23.77 8.07
CA GLN A 396 -4.44 -22.60 7.31
C GLN A 396 -5.85 -22.78 6.71
N ASN A 397 -6.30 -24.04 6.51
CA ASN A 397 -7.66 -24.35 6.06
C ASN A 397 -8.64 -24.46 7.25
N ARG A 398 -8.22 -24.06 8.45
CA ARG A 398 -9.01 -24.14 9.70
C ARG A 398 -9.38 -25.55 10.10
N PHE A 399 -8.64 -26.54 9.62
CA PHE A 399 -8.78 -27.90 10.03
C PHE A 399 -8.06 -28.11 11.38
N LEU A 400 -8.80 -28.57 12.40
CA LEU A 400 -8.28 -28.84 13.71
C LEU A 400 -7.88 -30.31 13.82
N TYR A 401 -6.66 -30.52 14.27
CA TYR A 401 -6.11 -31.82 14.63
C TYR A 401 -5.53 -31.76 16.05
N ALA A 402 -5.76 -32.77 16.86
CA ALA A 402 -5.20 -32.83 18.21
C ALA A 402 -4.75 -34.23 18.58
N SER A 403 -3.63 -34.34 19.31
CA SER A 403 -3.22 -35.52 20.03
C SER A 403 -3.58 -35.34 21.50
N PHE A 404 -4.37 -36.24 22.04
CA PHE A 404 -4.79 -36.23 23.43
C PHE A 404 -4.00 -37.28 24.20
N TYR A 405 -3.20 -36.85 25.15
CA TYR A 405 -2.46 -37.71 26.08
C TYR A 405 -3.27 -37.86 27.36
N THR A 406 -3.61 -39.09 27.72
CA THR A 406 -4.50 -39.39 28.84
C THR A 406 -4.21 -40.79 29.41
N TYR A 407 -5.11 -41.31 30.24
CA TYR A 407 -5.05 -42.63 30.83
C TYR A 407 -6.30 -43.43 30.49
N GLY A 408 -6.14 -44.73 30.32
CA GLY A 408 -7.24 -45.67 30.23
C GLY A 408 -7.93 -45.94 31.60
N PRO A 409 -9.09 -46.63 31.58
CA PRO A 409 -9.81 -46.98 32.82
C PRO A 409 -9.00 -47.83 33.81
N ASP A 410 -7.99 -48.51 33.32
CA ASP A 410 -7.04 -49.35 34.09
C ASP A 410 -5.82 -48.59 34.59
N GLY A 411 -5.70 -47.29 34.26
CA GLY A 411 -4.59 -46.41 34.62
C GLY A 411 -3.37 -46.49 33.70
N GLU A 412 -3.45 -47.28 32.61
CA GLU A 412 -2.39 -47.33 31.61
C GLU A 412 -2.39 -46.05 30.75
N GLN A 413 -1.17 -45.55 30.47
CA GLN A 413 -1.02 -44.39 29.58
C GLN A 413 -1.55 -44.70 28.20
N THR A 414 -2.37 -43.81 27.67
CA THR A 414 -2.90 -43.90 26.31
C THR A 414 -2.85 -42.56 25.61
N TRP A 415 -2.89 -42.61 24.32
CA TRP A 415 -3.01 -41.37 23.50
C TRP A 415 -4.03 -41.63 22.41
N LEU A 416 -4.79 -40.58 22.15
CA LEU A 416 -5.86 -40.55 21.17
C LEU A 416 -5.59 -39.45 20.16
N VAL A 417 -6.20 -39.59 19.00
CA VAL A 417 -6.19 -38.57 17.96
C VAL A 417 -7.58 -38.01 17.83
N ALA A 418 -7.68 -36.70 17.73
CA ALA A 418 -8.91 -35.97 17.43
C ALA A 418 -8.75 -35.23 16.12
N ALA A 419 -9.68 -35.40 15.21
CA ALA A 419 -9.70 -34.71 13.91
C ALA A 419 -11.03 -34.02 13.70
N LEU A 420 -10.98 -32.81 13.13
CA LEU A 420 -12.16 -32.01 12.87
C LEU A 420 -13.20 -32.76 12.03
N ASP A 421 -14.44 -32.76 12.49
CA ASP A 421 -15.61 -33.23 11.76
C ASP A 421 -16.45 -32.03 11.28
N THR A 422 -16.81 -31.14 12.20
CA THR A 422 -17.56 -29.90 11.88
C THR A 422 -17.16 -28.79 12.82
N SER A 423 -17.24 -27.56 12.34
CA SER A 423 -17.00 -26.37 13.17
C SER A 423 -18.06 -25.29 12.95
N ALA A 424 -18.32 -24.51 14.01
CA ALA A 424 -19.17 -23.34 13.96
C ALA A 424 -18.63 -22.28 14.94
N GLY A 425 -18.19 -21.15 14.43
CA GLY A 425 -17.53 -20.13 15.23
C GLY A 425 -16.31 -20.72 15.97
N THR A 426 -16.25 -20.58 17.28
CA THR A 426 -15.19 -21.09 18.15
C THR A 426 -15.38 -22.54 18.60
N THR A 427 -16.37 -23.24 18.09
CA THR A 427 -16.67 -24.63 18.47
C THR A 427 -16.24 -25.58 17.35
N ALA A 428 -15.47 -26.59 17.71
CA ALA A 428 -15.02 -27.66 16.83
C ALA A 428 -15.53 -29.02 17.36
N ASN A 429 -16.37 -29.70 16.59
CA ASN A 429 -16.69 -31.09 16.83
C ASN A 429 -15.64 -31.95 16.15
N VAL A 430 -15.11 -32.90 16.88
CA VAL A 430 -14.01 -33.77 16.44
C VAL A 430 -14.37 -35.23 16.60
N LYS A 431 -13.95 -36.06 15.66
CA LYS A 431 -13.94 -37.52 15.84
C LYS A 431 -12.69 -37.90 16.59
N VAL A 432 -12.88 -38.70 17.64
CA VAL A 432 -11.77 -39.19 18.48
C VAL A 432 -11.54 -40.68 18.18
N PHE A 433 -10.30 -41.02 17.90
CA PHE A 433 -9.92 -42.40 17.55
C PHE A 433 -8.51 -42.75 18.03
N ILE A 434 -8.17 -44.03 18.08
CA ILE A 434 -6.81 -44.54 18.34
C ILE A 434 -6.27 -45.19 17.07
N PRO A 435 -5.10 -44.82 16.56
CA PRO A 435 -4.43 -45.57 15.52
C PRO A 435 -4.01 -46.95 16.00
N THR A 436 -4.20 -47.97 15.16
CA THR A 436 -3.82 -49.34 15.45
C THR A 436 -3.03 -49.96 14.29
N GLY A 437 -2.37 -51.11 14.53
CA GLY A 437 -1.82 -51.97 13.49
C GLY A 437 -0.38 -51.65 13.02
N GLY A 438 0.25 -50.57 13.47
CA GLY A 438 1.65 -50.28 13.17
C GLY A 438 2.63 -51.01 14.10
N THR A 439 3.89 -51.16 13.67
CA THR A 439 4.99 -51.63 14.52
C THR A 439 6.11 -50.61 14.57
N TRP A 440 7.03 -50.71 15.54
CA TRP A 440 8.15 -49.77 15.68
C TRP A 440 8.97 -49.69 14.40
N GLY A 441 9.04 -48.48 13.82
CA GLY A 441 9.78 -48.20 12.60
C GLY A 441 9.11 -48.68 11.29
N ASP A 442 7.96 -49.34 11.36
CA ASP A 442 7.18 -49.81 10.22
C ASP A 442 5.69 -49.46 10.40
N PRO A 443 5.20 -48.39 9.80
CA PRO A 443 3.78 -48.04 9.85
C PRO A 443 2.94 -48.85 8.85
N SER A 444 3.53 -49.78 8.08
CA SER A 444 2.77 -50.62 7.17
C SER A 444 1.74 -51.46 7.92
N GLY A 445 0.48 -51.32 7.55
CA GLY A 445 -0.63 -51.94 8.32
C GLY A 445 -1.20 -51.07 9.44
N ALA A 446 -0.70 -49.81 9.61
CA ALA A 446 -1.40 -48.85 10.47
C ALA A 446 -2.74 -48.48 9.82
N GLU A 447 -3.79 -48.65 10.64
CA GLU A 447 -5.14 -48.19 10.26
C GLU A 447 -5.49 -46.93 11.04
N THR A 448 -6.38 -46.10 10.48
CA THR A 448 -6.88 -44.87 11.14
C THR A 448 -7.49 -45.13 12.52
N GLY A 449 -7.73 -46.42 12.80
CA GLY A 449 -8.15 -46.86 14.10
C GLY A 449 -9.66 -46.89 14.31
N THR A 450 -10.04 -47.42 15.46
CA THR A 450 -11.44 -47.46 15.87
C THR A 450 -11.87 -46.09 16.37
N GLU A 451 -13.00 -45.58 15.88
CA GLU A 451 -13.62 -44.38 16.43
C GLU A 451 -14.04 -44.65 17.87
N TRP A 452 -13.59 -43.82 18.78
CA TRP A 452 -13.87 -43.94 20.23
C TRP A 452 -15.09 -43.12 20.64
N GLY A 453 -15.41 -42.08 19.90
CA GLY A 453 -16.52 -41.23 20.18
C GLY A 453 -16.36 -39.83 19.57
N ILE A 454 -17.16 -38.93 20.06
CA ILE A 454 -17.18 -37.53 19.59
C ILE A 454 -16.68 -36.63 20.71
N GLY A 455 -15.75 -35.76 20.37
CA GLY A 455 -15.27 -34.65 21.19
C GLY A 455 -15.79 -33.31 20.68
N THR A 456 -15.85 -32.33 21.58
CA THR A 456 -16.15 -30.96 21.25
C THR A 456 -15.19 -30.03 21.95
N PHE A 457 -14.42 -29.25 21.18
CA PHE A 457 -13.67 -28.12 21.69
C PHE A 457 -14.50 -26.84 21.55
N THR A 458 -14.45 -26.01 22.58
CA THR A 458 -14.97 -24.63 22.51
C THR A 458 -13.88 -23.69 23.00
N PHE A 459 -13.57 -22.66 22.23
CA PHE A 459 -12.49 -21.69 22.50
C PHE A 459 -13.08 -20.30 22.80
N PRO A 460 -13.38 -19.98 24.07
CA PRO A 460 -13.80 -18.61 24.42
C PRO A 460 -12.71 -17.58 24.14
N THR A 461 -11.44 -17.96 24.32
CA THR A 461 -10.26 -17.11 24.05
C THR A 461 -9.14 -17.93 23.43
N CYS A 462 -8.08 -17.26 23.02
CA CYS A 462 -6.87 -17.93 22.52
C CYS A 462 -6.04 -18.65 23.61
N THR A 463 -6.39 -18.49 24.87
CA THR A 463 -5.66 -19.07 26.01
C THR A 463 -6.52 -19.96 26.87
N SER A 464 -7.84 -20.00 26.66
CA SER A 464 -8.79 -20.83 27.38
C SER A 464 -9.68 -21.62 26.43
N ALA A 465 -9.93 -22.87 26.74
CA ALA A 465 -10.84 -23.74 26.00
C ALA A 465 -11.57 -24.68 26.95
N THR A 466 -12.67 -25.25 26.47
CA THR A 466 -13.28 -26.46 27.09
C THR A 466 -13.21 -27.59 26.08
N PHE A 467 -13.00 -28.80 26.58
CA PHE A 467 -13.10 -30.02 25.79
C PHE A 467 -14.08 -30.97 26.46
N SER A 468 -15.08 -31.43 25.76
CA SER A 468 -15.99 -32.50 26.22
C SER A 468 -15.88 -33.70 25.29
N PHE A 469 -15.96 -34.88 25.84
CA PHE A 469 -15.88 -36.13 25.10
C PHE A 469 -17.00 -37.06 25.54
N THR A 470 -17.62 -37.72 24.58
CA THR A 470 -18.61 -38.75 24.79
C THR A 470 -18.16 -40.05 24.10
N PRO A 471 -17.84 -41.10 24.81
CA PRO A 471 -17.43 -42.37 24.23
C PRO A 471 -18.60 -43.00 23.46
N ASN A 472 -18.28 -43.76 22.41
CA ASN A 472 -19.26 -44.64 21.78
C ASN A 472 -19.60 -45.86 22.69
N ALA A 473 -20.60 -46.64 22.29
CA ALA A 473 -21.06 -47.79 23.11
C ALA A 473 -19.95 -48.81 23.38
N ALA A 474 -19.11 -49.10 22.39
CA ALA A 474 -18.01 -50.06 22.54
C ALA A 474 -16.95 -49.60 23.55
N MET A 475 -16.63 -48.30 23.56
CA MET A 475 -15.69 -47.71 24.52
C MET A 475 -16.31 -47.61 25.92
N ALA A 476 -17.61 -47.31 26.02
CA ALA A 476 -18.33 -47.30 27.27
C ALA A 476 -18.35 -48.69 27.92
N ASP A 477 -18.54 -49.75 27.13
CA ASP A 477 -18.44 -51.13 27.59
C ASP A 477 -17.05 -51.53 28.11
N MET A 478 -15.99 -50.84 27.64
CA MET A 478 -14.61 -51.00 28.11
C MET A 478 -14.29 -50.15 29.36
N GLY A 479 -15.25 -49.39 29.87
CA GLY A 479 -15.11 -48.59 31.08
C GLY A 479 -14.75 -47.11 30.86
N TYR A 480 -14.64 -46.63 29.61
CA TYR A 480 -14.47 -45.22 29.33
C TYR A 480 -15.77 -44.48 29.61
N THR A 481 -15.66 -43.30 30.22
CA THR A 481 -16.81 -42.47 30.58
C THR A 481 -16.74 -41.11 29.90
N ALA A 482 -17.87 -40.45 29.82
CA ALA A 482 -17.87 -39.05 29.35
C ALA A 482 -17.01 -38.17 30.28
N LEU A 483 -16.29 -37.24 29.67
CA LEU A 483 -15.43 -36.31 30.41
C LEU A 483 -15.62 -34.88 29.90
N SER A 484 -15.25 -33.93 30.76
CA SER A 484 -15.20 -32.50 30.39
C SER A 484 -13.99 -31.89 31.09
N TYR A 485 -13.22 -31.12 30.31
CA TYR A 485 -12.01 -30.43 30.77
C TYR A 485 -12.13 -28.96 30.49
N ASP A 486 -11.78 -28.13 31.49
CA ASP A 486 -11.38 -26.77 31.27
C ASP A 486 -9.89 -26.79 30.94
N LEU A 487 -9.52 -26.16 29.83
CA LEU A 487 -8.17 -26.20 29.30
C LEU A 487 -7.55 -24.78 29.29
N GLU A 488 -6.29 -24.75 29.68
CA GLU A 488 -5.43 -23.57 29.54
C GLU A 488 -4.28 -23.86 28.58
N ARG A 489 -3.83 -22.87 27.88
CA ARG A 489 -2.69 -22.97 26.97
C ARG A 489 -1.39 -22.82 27.75
N ILE A 490 -0.50 -23.84 27.73
CA ILE A 490 0.74 -23.85 28.50
C ILE A 490 1.76 -22.86 28.01
N LEU A 491 1.97 -22.80 26.69
CA LEU A 491 2.94 -21.95 26.05
C LEU A 491 2.30 -21.23 24.87
N PRO A 492 2.59 -19.93 24.66
CA PRO A 492 2.22 -19.28 23.43
C PRO A 492 2.92 -20.04 22.29
N SER A 493 2.18 -20.47 21.28
CA SER A 493 2.78 -20.87 20.01
C SER A 493 3.53 -19.65 19.45
N GLY A 494 4.54 -19.85 18.62
CA GLY A 494 5.16 -18.75 17.88
C GLY A 494 4.19 -18.07 16.88
N ILE A 495 2.97 -18.60 16.75
CA ILE A 495 1.89 -18.05 15.94
C ILE A 495 1.03 -17.21 16.89
N ALA A 496 1.00 -15.91 16.64
CA ALA A 496 0.16 -14.99 17.40
C ALA A 496 -1.30 -15.31 17.14
N CYS A 497 -2.07 -15.46 18.21
CA CYS A 497 -3.51 -15.34 18.15
C CYS A 497 -3.85 -13.90 17.71
N PRO A 498 -4.91 -13.69 16.91
CA PRO A 498 -5.37 -12.36 16.63
C PRO A 498 -5.53 -11.60 17.95
N THR A 499 -4.81 -10.49 18.08
CA THR A 499 -4.92 -9.61 19.25
C THR A 499 -6.21 -8.83 19.13
N PHE A 500 -7.31 -9.50 19.41
CA PHE A 500 -8.52 -8.80 19.80
C PHE A 500 -8.33 -8.48 21.29
N VAL A 501 -8.53 -7.22 21.62
CA VAL A 501 -8.43 -6.75 23.00
C VAL A 501 -9.36 -7.61 23.83
N ASN A 502 -8.78 -8.49 24.64
CA ASN A 502 -9.55 -9.11 25.72
C ASN A 502 -9.93 -7.98 26.66
N ASN A 503 -11.21 -7.61 26.71
CA ASN A 503 -11.74 -6.59 27.63
C ASN A 503 -11.38 -6.84 29.11
N GLU A 504 -10.86 -8.03 29.44
CA GLU A 504 -10.39 -8.35 30.80
C GLU A 504 -9.08 -7.64 31.17
N VAL A 505 -8.20 -7.30 30.21
CA VAL A 505 -6.97 -6.54 30.50
C VAL A 505 -7.25 -5.05 30.63
N ALA A 506 -8.23 -4.52 29.91
CA ALA A 506 -8.64 -3.12 30.02
C ALA A 506 -9.40 -2.80 31.32
N ALA A 507 -10.04 -3.80 31.92
CA ALA A 507 -10.72 -3.64 33.23
C ALA A 507 -9.75 -3.66 34.43
N ALA A 508 -8.56 -4.21 34.26
CA ALA A 508 -7.53 -4.24 35.33
C ALA A 508 -6.58 -3.03 35.30
N ALA A 509 -6.66 -2.18 34.26
CA ALA A 509 -5.82 -1.01 34.08
C ALA A 509 -6.59 0.34 34.28
N ARG A 510 -7.81 0.30 34.80
CA ARG A 510 -8.60 1.49 35.20
C ARG A 510 -8.68 1.65 36.71
#